data_1eff0dd3a969095413a01f63da715680
#
_entry.id   1eff0dd3a969095413a01f63da715680
#
_cell.length_a   1.000
_cell.length_b   1.000
_cell.length_c   1.000
_cell.angle_alpha   90.00
_cell.angle_beta   90.00
_cell.angle_gamma   90.00
#
_symmetry.space_group_name_H-M   'P 1'
#
loop_
_entity.id
_entity.type
_entity.pdbx_description
1 polymer ?
#
loop_
_entity_poly.entity_id
_entity_poly.type
_entity_poly.pdbx_seq_one_letter_code
_entity_poly.pdbx_strand_id
1 'polypeptide(L)'
;HVLYHPCINLDDLSDTDKSTVDTMLGGQTPQEYLVSVLLGVIQSAIKPHHECVKLCLSHTDSYAFSALLGQNELEEVNPAMGVRGVSRFVSDFYKDAFDVECQIVKRLRSSGYDIELVIPFVRTLSDGASIIDKLAEKGLPRGLDKFKVHFSCDMPSSVLLVDKLLHYFDGVVVNLDSLGEFTFAIDRTNEQLSGQLDLQNEALIILIERVIAETNKVNKPCLIKMAALKPYPKLQSLFVESKGLKIAISE
;
A
#
# COMPACT_ATOMS: atom_id res chain seq x y z
N HIS A 1 0.84 16.37 3.91
CA HIS A 1 1.05 16.70 5.33
C HIS A 1 2.44 16.29 5.87
N VAL A 2 3.22 15.54 5.14
CA VAL A 2 4.63 15.24 5.45
C VAL A 2 5.47 16.09 4.51
N LEU A 3 6.27 16.99 5.05
CA LEU A 3 7.05 17.97 4.28
C LEU A 3 8.48 17.50 4.02
N TYR A 4 8.93 16.46 4.71
CA TYR A 4 10.27 15.92 4.56
C TYR A 4 10.26 14.40 4.31
N HIS A 5 11.36 13.90 3.75
CA HIS A 5 11.51 12.48 3.43
C HIS A 5 11.56 11.61 4.70
N PRO A 6 10.88 10.45 4.75
CA PRO A 6 10.88 9.59 5.94
C PRO A 6 12.27 9.10 6.40
N CYS A 7 13.24 9.05 5.49
CA CYS A 7 14.64 8.70 5.80
C CYS A 7 15.54 9.94 5.84
N ILE A 8 15.02 11.12 6.22
CA ILE A 8 15.78 12.35 6.27
C ILE A 8 16.97 12.24 7.22
N ASN A 9 18.14 12.72 6.77
CA ASN A 9 19.28 12.99 7.61
C ASN A 9 19.44 14.49 7.76
N LEU A 10 19.29 15.00 8.98
CA LEU A 10 19.33 16.45 9.27
C LEU A 10 20.72 17.05 8.98
N ASP A 11 21.78 16.24 9.02
CA ASP A 11 23.13 16.74 8.78
C ASP A 11 23.39 17.04 7.29
N ASP A 12 22.60 16.48 6.40
CA ASP A 12 22.71 16.69 4.95
C ASP A 12 21.92 17.94 4.46
N LEU A 13 21.18 18.59 5.35
CA LEU A 13 20.38 19.77 5.01
C LEU A 13 21.18 21.07 5.02
N SER A 14 20.72 22.05 4.23
CA SER A 14 21.16 23.43 4.37
C SER A 14 20.80 24.01 5.76
N ASP A 15 21.54 24.99 6.25
CA ASP A 15 21.24 25.63 7.55
C ASP A 15 19.81 26.17 7.61
N THR A 16 19.29 26.71 6.51
CA THR A 16 17.93 27.23 6.42
C THR A 16 16.89 26.13 6.52
N ASP A 17 17.09 25.03 5.80
CA ASP A 17 16.19 23.88 5.81
C ASP A 17 16.21 23.19 7.16
N LYS A 18 17.41 23.04 7.75
CA LYS A 18 17.59 22.47 9.08
C LYS A 18 16.83 23.25 10.13
N SER A 19 16.97 24.59 10.14
CA SER A 19 16.23 25.47 11.04
C SER A 19 14.71 25.35 10.87
N THR A 20 14.24 25.20 9.63
CA THR A 20 12.83 25.01 9.32
C THR A 20 12.31 23.69 9.89
N VAL A 21 13.05 22.61 9.65
CA VAL A 21 12.71 21.28 10.15
C VAL A 21 12.76 21.24 11.68
N ASP A 22 13.80 21.78 12.31
CA ASP A 22 13.94 21.82 13.77
C ASP A 22 12.77 22.57 14.43
N THR A 23 12.32 23.67 13.81
CA THR A 23 11.15 24.43 14.29
C THR A 23 9.88 23.56 14.20
N MET A 24 9.71 22.79 13.13
CA MET A 24 8.57 21.91 12.95
C MET A 24 8.59 20.71 13.91
N LEU A 25 9.76 20.15 14.17
CA LEU A 25 9.93 19.00 15.06
C LEU A 25 9.65 19.34 16.54
N GLY A 26 9.84 20.59 16.95
CA GLY A 26 9.57 21.02 18.33
C GLY A 26 10.34 20.22 19.38
N GLY A 27 11.55 19.78 19.07
CA GLY A 27 12.42 18.98 19.95
C GLY A 27 12.22 17.48 19.85
N GLN A 28 11.37 16.98 18.96
CA GLN A 28 11.23 15.55 18.64
C GLN A 28 12.26 15.14 17.59
N THR A 29 12.56 13.84 17.51
CA THR A 29 13.27 13.31 16.35
C THR A 29 12.35 13.28 15.12
N PRO A 30 12.90 13.30 13.87
CA PRO A 30 12.10 13.21 12.66
C PRO A 30 11.16 11.98 12.65
N GLN A 31 11.63 10.84 13.14
CA GLN A 31 10.86 9.60 13.21
C GLN A 31 9.70 9.70 14.21
N GLU A 32 9.95 10.23 15.41
CA GLU A 32 8.90 10.43 16.44
C GLU A 32 7.82 11.39 15.96
N TYR A 33 8.21 12.48 15.32
CA TYR A 33 7.27 13.43 14.73
C TYR A 33 6.42 12.78 13.64
N LEU A 34 7.02 12.03 12.70
CA LEU A 34 6.27 11.31 11.66
C LEU A 34 5.28 10.32 12.25
N VAL A 35 5.71 9.54 13.23
CA VAL A 35 4.83 8.60 13.93
C VAL A 35 3.67 9.34 14.57
N SER A 36 3.91 10.45 15.26
CA SER A 36 2.85 11.20 15.95
C SER A 36 1.84 11.81 14.98
N VAL A 37 2.32 12.44 13.90
CA VAL A 37 1.47 13.07 12.90
C VAL A 37 0.62 12.02 12.15
N LEU A 38 1.25 10.95 11.66
CA LEU A 38 0.54 9.92 10.92
C LEU A 38 -0.45 9.15 11.79
N LEU A 39 -0.12 8.87 13.05
CA LEU A 39 -1.07 8.31 14.02
C LEU A 39 -2.29 9.22 14.18
N GLY A 40 -2.08 10.53 14.38
CA GLY A 40 -3.18 11.48 14.53
C GLY A 40 -4.09 11.51 13.31
N VAL A 41 -3.52 11.51 12.10
CA VAL A 41 -4.28 11.46 10.84
C VAL A 41 -5.09 10.16 10.74
N ILE A 42 -4.46 9.01 10.95
CA ILE A 42 -5.14 7.71 10.86
C ILE A 42 -6.25 7.61 11.91
N GLN A 43 -5.98 7.96 13.17
CA GLN A 43 -6.96 7.91 14.25
C GLN A 43 -8.15 8.83 13.98
N SER A 44 -7.93 10.02 13.41
CA SER A 44 -9.02 10.93 13.04
C SER A 44 -9.94 10.38 11.94
N ALA A 45 -9.40 9.54 11.06
CA ALA A 45 -10.14 8.88 10.00
C ALA A 45 -10.95 7.66 10.49
N ILE A 46 -10.53 7.03 11.59
CA ILE A 46 -11.24 5.87 12.16
C ILE A 46 -12.50 6.34 12.88
N LYS A 47 -13.65 5.80 12.49
CA LYS A 47 -14.95 6.11 13.11
C LYS A 47 -15.38 4.98 14.06
N PRO A 48 -16.24 5.25 15.07
CA PRO A 48 -16.69 4.25 16.04
C PRO A 48 -17.38 3.04 15.44
N HIS A 49 -17.94 3.15 14.24
CA HIS A 49 -18.61 2.05 13.55
C HIS A 49 -17.68 1.17 12.70
N HIS A 50 -16.41 1.53 12.59
CA HIS A 50 -15.43 0.71 11.89
C HIS A 50 -15.01 -0.46 12.78
N GLU A 51 -15.40 -1.68 12.41
CA GLU A 51 -15.04 -2.91 13.12
C GLU A 51 -13.57 -3.30 12.87
N CYS A 52 -13.07 -3.05 11.65
CA CYS A 52 -11.72 -3.37 11.24
C CYS A 52 -11.23 -2.33 10.22
N VAL A 53 -9.96 -1.97 10.31
CA VAL A 53 -9.32 -1.01 9.40
C VAL A 53 -8.21 -1.72 8.63
N LYS A 54 -8.28 -1.68 7.30
CA LYS A 54 -7.19 -2.12 6.44
C LYS A 54 -6.23 -0.96 6.18
N LEU A 55 -5.06 -1.05 6.79
CA LEU A 55 -4.01 -0.04 6.63
C LEU A 55 -3.01 -0.50 5.56
N CYS A 56 -2.92 0.23 4.47
CA CYS A 56 -1.93 -0.03 3.43
C CYS A 56 -0.62 0.66 3.78
N LEU A 57 0.50 -0.06 3.70
CA LEU A 57 1.82 0.54 3.74
C LEU A 57 2.05 1.43 2.51
N SER A 58 3.04 2.31 2.58
CA SER A 58 3.34 3.24 1.51
C SER A 58 3.57 2.54 0.17
N HIS A 59 2.86 2.98 -0.85
CA HIS A 59 3.05 2.55 -2.24
C HIS A 59 3.65 3.66 -3.12
N THR A 60 4.13 4.72 -2.50
CA THR A 60 4.72 5.89 -3.15
C THR A 60 5.97 5.51 -3.93
N ASP A 61 6.14 6.09 -5.09
CA ASP A 61 7.32 5.90 -5.95
C ASP A 61 8.43 6.92 -5.64
N SER A 62 9.60 6.72 -6.23
CA SER A 62 10.77 7.59 -6.02
C SER A 62 10.51 9.02 -6.49
N TYR A 63 9.72 9.20 -7.56
CA TYR A 63 9.41 10.53 -8.07
C TYR A 63 8.63 11.38 -7.05
N ALA A 64 7.61 10.79 -6.43
CA ALA A 64 6.83 11.50 -5.42
C ALA A 64 7.64 11.75 -4.14
N PHE A 65 8.52 10.83 -3.76
CA PHE A 65 9.44 11.04 -2.63
C PHE A 65 10.53 12.07 -2.92
N SER A 66 10.98 12.19 -4.17
CA SER A 66 12.00 13.18 -4.56
C SER A 66 11.55 14.63 -4.39
N ALA A 67 10.24 14.87 -4.29
CA ALA A 67 9.69 16.19 -4.00
C ALA A 67 9.75 16.60 -2.51
N LEU A 68 10.13 15.68 -1.62
CA LEU A 68 10.20 15.93 -0.19
C LEU A 68 11.56 16.49 0.22
N LEU A 69 11.55 17.36 1.23
CA LEU A 69 12.77 17.93 1.79
C LEU A 69 13.69 16.86 2.37
N GLY A 70 15.00 16.97 2.13
CA GLY A 70 16.00 16.01 2.61
C GLY A 70 15.89 14.65 1.97
N GLN A 71 15.31 14.58 0.78
CA GLN A 71 15.24 13.36 0.00
C GLN A 71 16.65 12.92 -0.46
N ASN A 72 16.86 11.62 -0.50
CA ASN A 72 18.03 10.97 -1.08
C ASN A 72 17.56 9.78 -1.93
N GLU A 73 16.60 10.04 -2.83
CA GLU A 73 15.99 9.02 -3.67
C GLU A 73 16.92 8.63 -4.83
N LEU A 74 16.81 7.39 -5.24
CA LEU A 74 17.46 6.90 -6.44
C LEU A 74 16.85 7.56 -7.68
N GLU A 75 17.69 8.02 -8.59
CA GLU A 75 17.22 8.43 -9.91
C GLU A 75 16.77 7.21 -10.69
N GLU A 76 15.48 7.14 -10.97
CA GLU A 76 14.87 6.06 -11.74
C GLU A 76 14.27 6.60 -13.04
N VAL A 77 14.56 5.95 -14.15
CA VAL A 77 14.01 6.33 -15.47
C VAL A 77 12.49 6.16 -15.50
N ASN A 78 11.98 5.13 -14.82
CA ASN A 78 10.55 4.81 -14.72
C ASN A 78 10.15 4.53 -13.27
N PRO A 79 9.98 5.56 -12.42
CA PRO A 79 9.67 5.38 -11.00
C PRO A 79 8.40 4.57 -10.74
N ALA A 80 7.40 4.67 -11.63
CA ALA A 80 6.16 3.91 -11.51
C ALA A 80 6.39 2.39 -11.51
N MET A 81 7.39 1.90 -12.26
CA MET A 81 7.80 0.49 -12.33
C MET A 81 9.05 0.19 -11.49
N GLY A 82 9.57 1.18 -10.79
CA GLY A 82 10.82 1.12 -10.04
C GLY A 82 10.71 0.53 -8.64
N VAL A 83 11.49 1.08 -7.72
CA VAL A 83 11.58 0.64 -6.32
C VAL A 83 10.36 1.12 -5.54
N ARG A 84 9.35 0.27 -5.43
CA ARG A 84 8.07 0.55 -4.76
C ARG A 84 7.62 -0.65 -3.91
N GLY A 85 6.83 -0.39 -2.87
CA GLY A 85 6.26 -1.44 -2.02
C GLY A 85 7.33 -2.37 -1.46
N VAL A 86 7.17 -3.68 -1.63
CA VAL A 86 8.07 -4.68 -1.02
C VAL A 86 9.54 -4.43 -1.36
N SER A 87 9.88 -4.14 -2.62
CA SER A 87 11.28 -3.89 -3.00
C SER A 87 11.90 -2.72 -2.24
N ARG A 88 11.10 -1.73 -1.83
CA ARG A 88 11.52 -0.62 -0.99
C ARG A 88 11.64 -1.04 0.47
N PHE A 89 10.65 -1.74 1.01
CA PHE A 89 10.61 -2.14 2.42
C PHE A 89 11.75 -3.09 2.83
N VAL A 90 12.20 -3.94 1.91
CA VAL A 90 13.30 -4.88 2.16
C VAL A 90 14.68 -4.27 1.88
N SER A 91 14.74 -3.06 1.31
CA SER A 91 16.01 -2.37 1.04
C SER A 91 16.60 -1.72 2.30
N ASP A 92 17.92 -1.69 2.39
CA ASP A 92 18.60 -0.98 3.48
C ASP A 92 18.37 0.53 3.43
N PHE A 93 18.20 1.05 2.24
CA PHE A 93 17.93 2.46 1.97
C PHE A 93 16.63 2.98 2.63
N TYR A 94 15.56 2.15 2.70
CA TYR A 94 14.26 2.56 3.26
C TYR A 94 13.98 2.00 4.66
N LYS A 95 14.99 1.44 5.31
CA LYS A 95 14.87 0.75 6.59
C LYS A 95 14.21 1.60 7.67
N ASP A 96 14.65 2.85 7.83
CA ASP A 96 14.15 3.73 8.90
C ASP A 96 12.69 4.14 8.66
N ALA A 97 12.31 4.39 7.42
CA ALA A 97 10.93 4.66 7.06
C ALA A 97 10.03 3.45 7.27
N PHE A 98 10.48 2.25 6.91
CA PHE A 98 9.76 1.02 7.19
C PHE A 98 9.57 0.78 8.69
N ASP A 99 10.57 1.14 9.51
CA ASP A 99 10.47 1.08 10.97
C ASP A 99 9.40 2.03 11.51
N VAL A 100 9.30 3.25 10.97
CA VAL A 100 8.24 4.22 11.30
C VAL A 100 6.86 3.62 10.96
N GLU A 101 6.69 3.06 9.76
CA GLU A 101 5.43 2.45 9.35
C GLU A 101 5.04 1.28 10.27
N CYS A 102 5.98 0.40 10.61
CA CYS A 102 5.75 -0.69 11.57
C CYS A 102 5.41 -0.19 12.98
N GLN A 103 6.04 0.89 13.44
CA GLN A 103 5.71 1.49 14.74
C GLN A 103 4.28 2.03 14.77
N ILE A 104 3.83 2.67 13.70
CA ILE A 104 2.45 3.17 13.58
C ILE A 104 1.46 2.01 13.73
N VAL A 105 1.66 0.91 12.99
CA VAL A 105 0.81 -0.28 13.09
C VAL A 105 0.76 -0.81 14.52
N LYS A 106 1.91 -0.96 15.16
CA LYS A 106 2.01 -1.44 16.56
C LYS A 106 1.27 -0.53 17.53
N ARG A 107 1.44 0.78 17.43
CA ARG A 107 0.77 1.75 18.32
C ARG A 107 -0.74 1.76 18.12
N LEU A 108 -1.23 1.69 16.88
CA LEU A 108 -2.66 1.58 16.61
C LEU A 108 -3.25 0.31 17.26
N ARG A 109 -2.61 -0.83 17.06
CA ARG A 109 -3.06 -2.09 17.66
C ARG A 109 -3.02 -2.06 19.20
N SER A 110 -1.96 -1.52 19.79
CA SER A 110 -1.84 -1.34 21.25
C SER A 110 -2.90 -0.39 21.80
N SER A 111 -3.40 0.54 21.00
CA SER A 111 -4.52 1.42 21.36
C SER A 111 -5.90 0.78 21.18
N GLY A 112 -5.96 -0.52 20.85
CA GLY A 112 -7.20 -1.30 20.76
C GLY A 112 -7.88 -1.27 19.39
N TYR A 113 -7.27 -0.67 18.35
CA TYR A 113 -7.83 -0.72 17.01
C TYR A 113 -7.56 -2.08 16.35
N ASP A 114 -8.58 -2.65 15.70
CA ASP A 114 -8.42 -3.85 14.86
C ASP A 114 -7.85 -3.44 13.51
N ILE A 115 -6.53 -3.56 13.38
CA ILE A 115 -5.77 -3.20 12.18
C ILE A 115 -5.35 -4.45 11.44
N GLU A 116 -5.78 -4.58 10.19
CA GLU A 116 -5.25 -5.53 9.21
C GLU A 116 -4.32 -4.79 8.24
N LEU A 117 -3.14 -5.36 7.98
CA LEU A 117 -2.14 -4.72 7.14
C LEU A 117 -2.31 -5.11 5.68
N VAL A 118 -2.09 -4.16 4.75
CA VAL A 118 -2.08 -4.41 3.31
C VAL A 118 -0.68 -4.08 2.77
N ILE A 119 -0.04 -5.06 2.15
CA ILE A 119 1.30 -4.93 1.55
C ILE A 119 1.17 -4.61 0.07
N PRO A 120 1.61 -3.43 -0.38
CA PRO A 120 1.54 -3.04 -1.78
C PRO A 120 2.70 -3.63 -2.61
N PHE A 121 2.49 -3.77 -3.90
CA PHE A 121 3.49 -4.16 -4.90
C PHE A 121 4.21 -5.47 -4.58
N VAL A 122 3.45 -6.51 -4.25
CA VAL A 122 3.95 -7.88 -4.15
C VAL A 122 4.00 -8.48 -5.56
N ARG A 123 5.18 -8.54 -6.16
CA ARG A 123 5.38 -8.94 -7.57
C ARG A 123 5.57 -10.44 -7.72
N THR A 124 6.23 -11.06 -6.74
CA THR A 124 6.72 -12.44 -6.80
C THR A 124 6.46 -13.18 -5.49
N LEU A 125 6.66 -14.49 -5.49
CA LEU A 125 6.59 -15.29 -4.26
C LEU A 125 7.72 -14.95 -3.29
N SER A 126 8.89 -14.59 -3.83
CA SER A 126 10.03 -14.13 -3.02
C SER A 126 9.70 -12.84 -2.29
N ASP A 127 9.01 -11.89 -2.96
CA ASP A 127 8.53 -10.67 -2.28
C ASP A 127 7.59 -11.02 -1.12
N GLY A 128 6.66 -11.97 -1.37
CA GLY A 128 5.72 -12.42 -0.34
C GLY A 128 6.44 -13.02 0.86
N ALA A 129 7.40 -13.91 0.65
CA ALA A 129 8.19 -14.49 1.73
C ALA A 129 9.01 -13.43 2.48
N SER A 130 9.77 -12.62 1.76
CA SER A 130 10.66 -11.62 2.34
C SER A 130 9.94 -10.59 3.20
N ILE A 131 8.77 -10.11 2.76
CA ILE A 131 8.04 -9.12 3.55
C ILE A 131 7.40 -9.71 4.81
N ILE A 132 6.93 -10.95 4.77
CA ILE A 132 6.39 -11.63 5.94
C ILE A 132 7.49 -11.85 6.99
N ASP A 133 8.68 -12.28 6.57
CA ASP A 133 9.83 -12.43 7.46
C ASP A 133 10.25 -11.07 8.05
N LYS A 134 10.29 -10.03 7.21
CA LYS A 134 10.65 -8.67 7.64
C LYS A 134 9.66 -8.10 8.66
N LEU A 135 8.36 -8.32 8.48
CA LEU A 135 7.33 -7.93 9.46
C LEU A 135 7.51 -8.67 10.79
N ALA A 136 7.82 -9.97 10.76
CA ALA A 136 8.08 -10.75 11.96
C ALA A 136 9.31 -10.22 12.72
N GLU A 137 10.40 -9.88 12.03
CA GLU A 137 11.59 -9.24 12.61
C GLU A 137 11.24 -7.90 13.29
N LYS A 138 10.29 -7.16 12.75
CA LYS A 138 9.81 -5.90 13.33
C LYS A 138 8.76 -6.08 14.42
N GLY A 139 8.48 -7.31 14.87
CA GLY A 139 7.52 -7.60 15.93
C GLY A 139 6.05 -7.53 15.48
N LEU A 140 5.80 -7.78 14.21
CA LEU A 140 4.48 -7.87 13.58
C LEU A 140 4.29 -9.23 12.90
N PRO A 141 4.47 -10.37 13.62
CA PRO A 141 4.30 -11.68 13.00
C PRO A 141 2.85 -11.93 12.64
N ARG A 142 2.61 -12.35 11.39
CA ARG A 142 1.29 -12.72 10.91
C ARG A 142 0.66 -13.83 11.76
N GLY A 143 -0.61 -13.68 12.09
CA GLY A 143 -1.40 -14.65 12.88
C GLY A 143 -1.30 -14.45 14.39
N LEU A 144 -0.27 -13.79 14.92
CA LEU A 144 -0.18 -13.49 16.34
C LEU A 144 -1.22 -12.42 16.73
N ASP A 145 -1.93 -12.63 17.84
CA ASP A 145 -2.98 -11.71 18.32
C ASP A 145 -4.00 -11.34 17.24
N LYS A 146 -4.34 -12.31 16.39
CA LYS A 146 -5.27 -12.16 15.25
C LYS A 146 -4.79 -11.17 14.17
N PHE A 147 -3.50 -10.82 14.16
CA PHE A 147 -2.94 -9.91 13.17
C PHE A 147 -2.97 -10.53 11.77
N LYS A 148 -3.70 -9.91 10.87
CA LYS A 148 -3.84 -10.34 9.49
C LYS A 148 -3.04 -9.45 8.57
N VAL A 149 -2.42 -10.08 7.57
CA VAL A 149 -1.65 -9.41 6.53
C VAL A 149 -2.20 -9.82 5.16
N HIS A 150 -2.64 -8.83 4.40
CA HIS A 150 -3.13 -8.97 3.03
C HIS A 150 -2.07 -8.46 2.06
N PHE A 151 -2.08 -8.93 0.84
CA PHE A 151 -1.30 -8.29 -0.22
C PHE A 151 -2.20 -7.47 -1.15
N SER A 152 -1.64 -6.42 -1.72
CA SER A 152 -2.27 -5.66 -2.78
C SER A 152 -1.92 -6.27 -4.14
N CYS A 153 -2.96 -6.57 -4.90
CA CYS A 153 -2.85 -7.03 -6.26
C CYS A 153 -2.84 -5.81 -7.18
N ASP A 154 -1.64 -5.30 -7.44
CA ASP A 154 -1.42 -4.06 -8.19
C ASP A 154 -1.05 -4.32 -9.65
N MET A 155 -0.69 -5.56 -10.00
CA MET A 155 -0.15 -5.91 -11.31
C MET A 155 -0.50 -7.34 -11.73
N PRO A 156 -0.45 -7.67 -13.04
CA PRO A 156 -0.81 -8.99 -13.55
C PRO A 156 -0.04 -10.16 -12.93
N SER A 157 1.24 -9.98 -12.58
CA SER A 157 2.03 -11.03 -11.93
C SER A 157 1.44 -11.48 -10.60
N SER A 158 0.92 -10.55 -9.79
CA SER A 158 0.24 -10.87 -8.52
C SER A 158 -1.02 -11.68 -8.75
N VAL A 159 -1.77 -11.38 -9.83
CA VAL A 159 -2.97 -12.15 -10.21
C VAL A 159 -2.60 -13.56 -10.64
N LEU A 160 -1.57 -13.70 -11.48
CA LEU A 160 -1.12 -15.01 -11.98
C LEU A 160 -0.63 -15.92 -10.86
N LEU A 161 -0.09 -15.34 -9.79
CA LEU A 161 0.47 -16.06 -8.63
C LEU A 161 -0.46 -16.06 -7.41
N VAL A 162 -1.70 -15.60 -7.53
CA VAL A 162 -2.62 -15.40 -6.40
C VAL A 162 -2.81 -16.66 -5.57
N ASP A 163 -2.98 -17.81 -6.20
CA ASP A 163 -3.11 -19.12 -5.54
C ASP A 163 -1.95 -19.43 -4.60
N LYS A 164 -0.73 -19.12 -5.02
CA LYS A 164 0.50 -19.34 -4.26
C LYS A 164 0.75 -18.22 -3.23
N LEU A 165 0.50 -16.96 -3.57
CA LEU A 165 0.63 -15.83 -2.65
C LEU A 165 -0.32 -15.96 -1.46
N LEU A 166 -1.50 -16.53 -1.65
CA LEU A 166 -2.45 -16.79 -0.56
C LEU A 166 -1.91 -17.77 0.51
N HIS A 167 -0.80 -18.46 0.31
CA HIS A 167 -0.13 -19.21 1.39
C HIS A 167 0.61 -18.27 2.36
N TYR A 168 1.13 -17.15 1.88
CA TYR A 168 1.83 -16.17 2.69
C TYR A 168 0.89 -15.13 3.33
N PHE A 169 -0.28 -14.89 2.73
CA PHE A 169 -1.19 -13.81 3.11
C PHE A 169 -2.57 -14.31 3.53
N ASP A 170 -3.29 -13.49 4.32
CA ASP A 170 -4.62 -13.81 4.85
C ASP A 170 -5.76 -13.40 3.92
N GLY A 171 -5.46 -12.72 2.84
CA GLY A 171 -6.40 -12.27 1.82
C GLY A 171 -5.76 -11.34 0.81
N VAL A 172 -6.56 -10.78 -0.07
CA VAL A 172 -6.12 -9.91 -1.15
C VAL A 172 -6.93 -8.63 -1.21
N VAL A 173 -6.25 -7.53 -1.54
CA VAL A 173 -6.85 -6.26 -1.95
C VAL A 173 -6.50 -6.02 -3.40
N VAL A 174 -7.45 -6.08 -4.32
CA VAL A 174 -7.23 -5.75 -5.73
C VAL A 174 -7.29 -4.24 -5.88
N ASN A 175 -6.15 -3.61 -6.14
CA ASN A 175 -6.07 -2.19 -6.48
C ASN A 175 -6.35 -2.04 -7.98
N LEU A 176 -7.61 -1.86 -8.33
CA LEU A 176 -8.07 -1.95 -9.71
C LEU A 176 -7.45 -0.87 -10.61
N ASP A 177 -7.24 0.32 -10.08
CA ASP A 177 -6.61 1.41 -10.82
C ASP A 177 -5.16 1.07 -11.20
N SER A 178 -4.37 0.55 -10.25
CA SER A 178 -2.99 0.12 -10.52
C SER A 178 -2.95 -1.14 -11.40
N LEU A 179 -3.83 -2.11 -11.13
CA LEU A 179 -3.91 -3.31 -11.96
C LEU A 179 -4.20 -2.97 -13.42
N GLY A 180 -5.11 -2.02 -13.67
CA GLY A 180 -5.38 -1.52 -15.01
C GLY A 180 -4.18 -0.85 -15.65
N GLU A 181 -3.53 0.07 -14.93
CA GLU A 181 -2.33 0.78 -15.35
C GLU A 181 -1.23 -0.19 -15.82
N PHE A 182 -0.91 -1.20 -15.00
CA PHE A 182 0.13 -2.17 -15.32
C PHE A 182 -0.30 -3.25 -16.32
N THR A 183 -1.59 -3.54 -16.43
CA THR A 183 -2.10 -4.49 -17.43
C THR A 183 -1.98 -3.92 -18.85
N PHE A 184 -2.30 -2.64 -19.01
CA PHE A 184 -2.28 -1.97 -20.30
C PHE A 184 -1.02 -1.14 -20.56
N ALA A 185 -0.09 -1.07 -19.59
CA ALA A 185 1.09 -0.21 -19.65
C ALA A 185 0.73 1.27 -19.92
N ILE A 186 -0.35 1.75 -19.29
CA ILE A 186 -0.86 3.12 -19.42
C ILE A 186 -0.46 3.90 -18.17
N ASP A 187 0.27 4.98 -18.37
CA ASP A 187 0.52 5.97 -17.31
C ASP A 187 -0.72 6.84 -17.11
N ARG A 188 -1.37 6.72 -15.95
CA ARG A 188 -2.57 7.51 -15.61
C ARG A 188 -2.31 9.00 -15.46
N THR A 189 -1.06 9.39 -15.23
CA THR A 189 -0.66 10.81 -15.12
C THR A 189 -0.43 11.45 -16.49
N ASN A 190 -0.30 10.64 -17.55
CA ASN A 190 -0.17 11.14 -18.92
C ASN A 190 -1.55 11.54 -19.45
N GLU A 191 -1.74 12.86 -19.68
CA GLU A 191 -3.02 13.43 -20.15
C GLU A 191 -3.50 12.84 -21.49
N GLN A 192 -2.59 12.38 -22.35
CA GLN A 192 -2.94 11.80 -23.65
C GLN A 192 -3.40 10.34 -23.54
N LEU A 193 -2.99 9.62 -22.50
CA LEU A 193 -3.25 8.20 -22.35
C LEU A 193 -4.29 7.88 -21.27
N SER A 194 -4.46 8.74 -20.27
CA SER A 194 -5.34 8.48 -19.12
C SER A 194 -6.78 8.17 -19.52
N GLY A 195 -7.29 8.79 -20.58
CA GLY A 195 -8.62 8.54 -21.13
C GLY A 195 -8.78 7.18 -21.84
N GLN A 196 -7.69 6.45 -22.09
CA GLN A 196 -7.71 5.12 -22.73
C GLN A 196 -7.82 3.97 -21.72
N LEU A 197 -7.67 4.26 -20.44
CA LEU A 197 -7.77 3.25 -19.38
C LEU A 197 -9.23 2.88 -19.11
N ASP A 198 -9.69 1.78 -19.70
CA ASP A 198 -11.02 1.22 -19.44
C ASP A 198 -10.93 0.10 -18.41
N LEU A 199 -11.37 0.38 -17.18
CA LEU A 199 -11.34 -0.58 -16.07
C LEU A 199 -12.34 -1.74 -16.22
N GLN A 200 -13.28 -1.69 -17.16
CA GLN A 200 -14.19 -2.79 -17.50
C GLN A 200 -13.80 -3.53 -18.80
N ASN A 201 -12.56 -3.34 -19.26
CA ASN A 201 -12.00 -4.11 -20.37
C ASN A 201 -11.96 -5.60 -20.03
N GLU A 202 -12.20 -6.46 -21.03
CA GLU A 202 -12.24 -7.92 -20.87
C GLU A 202 -10.98 -8.49 -20.19
N ALA A 203 -9.80 -7.97 -20.52
CA ALA A 203 -8.55 -8.40 -19.89
C ALA A 203 -8.54 -8.19 -18.38
N LEU A 204 -9.06 -7.07 -17.89
CA LEU A 204 -9.17 -6.81 -16.46
C LEU A 204 -10.26 -7.66 -15.80
N ILE A 205 -11.39 -7.84 -16.46
CA ILE A 205 -12.47 -8.72 -15.98
C ILE A 205 -11.92 -10.13 -15.74
N ILE A 206 -11.20 -10.71 -16.70
CA ILE A 206 -10.57 -12.03 -16.57
C ILE A 206 -9.63 -12.09 -15.37
N LEU A 207 -8.81 -11.06 -15.17
CA LEU A 207 -7.89 -10.99 -14.04
C LEU A 207 -8.63 -10.92 -12.70
N ILE A 208 -9.69 -10.11 -12.61
CA ILE A 208 -10.52 -9.97 -11.40
C ILE A 208 -11.22 -11.29 -11.08
N GLU A 209 -11.86 -11.91 -12.07
CA GLU A 209 -12.55 -13.23 -11.92
C GLU A 209 -11.59 -14.28 -11.40
N ARG A 210 -10.35 -14.32 -11.91
CA ARG A 210 -9.32 -15.24 -11.41
C ARG A 210 -9.04 -15.01 -9.93
N VAL A 211 -8.84 -13.76 -9.49
CA VAL A 211 -8.59 -13.46 -8.07
C VAL A 211 -9.77 -13.89 -7.21
N ILE A 212 -11.00 -13.58 -7.61
CA ILE A 212 -12.22 -13.95 -6.89
C ILE A 212 -12.32 -15.49 -6.79
N ALA A 213 -12.08 -16.21 -7.88
CA ALA A 213 -12.14 -17.67 -7.90
C ALA A 213 -11.10 -18.30 -6.95
N GLU A 214 -9.85 -17.83 -6.99
CA GLU A 214 -8.79 -18.40 -6.15
C GLU A 214 -8.98 -18.06 -4.65
N THR A 215 -9.45 -16.86 -4.33
CA THR A 215 -9.76 -16.51 -2.93
C THR A 215 -10.92 -17.31 -2.37
N ASN A 216 -11.96 -17.57 -3.18
CA ASN A 216 -13.11 -18.38 -2.79
C ASN A 216 -12.73 -19.85 -2.54
N LYS A 217 -11.83 -20.44 -3.34
CA LYS A 217 -11.35 -21.83 -3.16
C LYS A 217 -10.73 -22.05 -1.77
N VAL A 218 -10.05 -21.05 -1.23
CA VAL A 218 -9.36 -21.13 0.07
C VAL A 218 -10.09 -20.38 1.19
N ASN A 219 -11.30 -19.88 0.92
CA ASN A 219 -12.12 -19.11 1.85
C ASN A 219 -11.38 -17.93 2.49
N LYS A 220 -10.62 -17.19 1.67
CA LYS A 220 -9.94 -15.96 2.10
C LYS A 220 -10.62 -14.72 1.53
N PRO A 221 -10.61 -13.58 2.29
CA PRO A 221 -11.28 -12.37 1.85
C PRO A 221 -10.63 -11.74 0.61
N CYS A 222 -11.49 -11.26 -0.28
CA CYS A 222 -11.14 -10.43 -1.41
C CYS A 222 -11.81 -9.06 -1.28
N LEU A 223 -11.04 -7.99 -1.42
CA LEU A 223 -11.51 -6.61 -1.44
C LEU A 223 -11.10 -5.97 -2.77
N ILE A 224 -12.04 -5.39 -3.49
CA ILE A 224 -11.73 -4.54 -4.66
C ILE A 224 -11.65 -3.08 -4.20
N LYS A 225 -10.52 -2.44 -4.45
CA LYS A 225 -10.33 -0.99 -4.24
C LYS A 225 -10.30 -0.30 -5.59
N MET A 226 -11.11 0.76 -5.74
CA MET A 226 -11.18 1.56 -6.96
C MET A 226 -11.64 2.99 -6.66
N ALA A 227 -11.37 3.93 -7.57
CA ALA A 227 -11.76 5.32 -7.42
C ALA A 227 -13.28 5.51 -7.49
N ALA A 228 -13.94 4.87 -8.45
CA ALA A 228 -15.38 4.94 -8.63
C ALA A 228 -15.92 3.69 -9.32
N LEU A 229 -17.12 3.25 -8.92
CA LEU A 229 -17.79 2.08 -9.53
C LEU A 229 -18.91 2.50 -10.53
N LYS A 230 -19.53 3.64 -10.29
CA LYS A 230 -20.69 4.10 -11.07
C LYS A 230 -20.47 4.12 -12.60
N PRO A 231 -19.30 4.51 -13.13
CA PRO A 231 -19.05 4.55 -14.58
C PRO A 231 -18.93 3.17 -15.26
N TYR A 232 -18.87 2.06 -14.48
CA TYR A 232 -18.47 0.74 -14.97
C TYR A 232 -19.57 -0.32 -14.79
N PRO A 233 -20.63 -0.35 -15.67
CA PRO A 233 -21.76 -1.27 -15.51
C PRO A 233 -21.39 -2.75 -15.55
N LYS A 234 -20.38 -3.15 -16.34
CA LYS A 234 -19.93 -4.56 -16.37
C LYS A 234 -19.31 -4.99 -15.03
N LEU A 235 -18.54 -4.10 -14.37
CA LEU A 235 -18.01 -4.36 -13.04
C LEU A 235 -19.11 -4.40 -12.00
N GLN A 236 -20.13 -3.54 -12.10
CA GLN A 236 -21.29 -3.60 -11.20
C GLN A 236 -21.96 -4.98 -11.27
N SER A 237 -22.22 -5.50 -12.47
CA SER A 237 -22.82 -6.82 -12.65
C SER A 237 -21.93 -7.92 -12.07
N LEU A 238 -20.66 -7.93 -12.40
CA LEU A 238 -19.69 -8.91 -11.88
C LEU A 238 -19.65 -8.91 -10.34
N PHE A 239 -19.65 -7.75 -9.72
CA PHE A 239 -19.52 -7.63 -8.27
C PHE A 239 -20.80 -8.05 -7.52
N VAL A 240 -21.97 -7.79 -8.10
CA VAL A 240 -23.26 -8.26 -7.56
C VAL A 240 -23.34 -9.79 -7.58
N GLU A 241 -22.83 -10.42 -8.63
CA GLU A 241 -22.82 -11.88 -8.77
C GLU A 241 -21.76 -12.57 -7.90
N SER A 242 -20.74 -11.83 -7.45
CA SER A 242 -19.59 -12.37 -6.71
C SER A 242 -19.88 -12.43 -5.21
N LYS A 243 -20.12 -13.65 -4.69
CA LYS A 243 -20.39 -13.84 -3.26
C LYS A 243 -19.17 -13.52 -2.39
N GLY A 244 -19.41 -12.81 -1.28
CA GLY A 244 -18.39 -12.51 -0.27
C GLY A 244 -17.36 -11.44 -0.68
N LEU A 245 -17.49 -10.87 -1.88
CA LEU A 245 -16.65 -9.78 -2.34
C LEU A 245 -16.97 -8.49 -1.57
N LYS A 246 -15.92 -7.77 -1.15
CA LYS A 246 -16.04 -6.43 -0.57
C LYS A 246 -15.53 -5.38 -1.57
N ILE A 247 -16.09 -4.19 -1.52
CA ILE A 247 -15.71 -3.09 -2.40
C ILE A 247 -15.39 -1.87 -1.55
N ALA A 248 -14.25 -1.24 -1.81
CA ALA A 248 -13.84 0.04 -1.25
C ALA A 248 -13.74 1.08 -2.38
N ILE A 249 -14.46 2.18 -2.23
CA ILE A 249 -14.45 3.29 -3.18
C ILE A 249 -13.79 4.48 -2.48
N SER A 250 -12.84 5.15 -3.16
CA SER A 250 -12.26 6.39 -2.64
C SER A 250 -13.27 7.52 -2.79
N GLU A 251 -13.53 8.21 -1.69
CA GLU A 251 -14.31 9.46 -1.66
C GLU A 251 -13.42 10.65 -2.04
#